data_37177bfe131d5584b5d36451c6df0abe
#
_entry.id   37177bfe131d5584b5d36451c6df0abe
#
_cell.length_a   1.000
_cell.length_b   1.000
_cell.length_c   1.000
_cell.angle_alpha   90.00
_cell.angle_beta   90.00
_cell.angle_gamma   90.00
#
_symmetry.space_group_name_H-M   'P 1'
#
loop_
_entity.id
_entity.type
_entity.pdbx_description
1 polymer ?
#
loop_
_entity_poly.entity_id
_entity_poly.type
_entity_poly.pdbx_seq_one_letter_code
_entity_poly.pdbx_strand_id
1 'polypeptide(L)'
;MSPETNSDVLIFVEGKVGRIRLNRPKAIHALNTDMCAAILDALTSWRDDTGVEAVMIDHAEGRGFCAGGDIRVIAESGAGDGSAARDFFRVEYRMNHALFTYVKPIVAFMDGITMGGGVGISQPAKYRVATENTKLAMPETGIGLFPDVGGGWYLSRLPGRIGQ
;
A
#
# COMPACT_ATOMS: atom_id res chain seq x y z
N MET A 1 -14.04 16.21 10.28
CA MET A 1 -12.72 16.84 10.13
C MET A 1 -12.45 16.94 8.65
N SER A 2 -12.18 18.16 8.14
CA SER A 2 -11.77 18.34 6.74
C SER A 2 -10.43 17.66 6.55
N PRO A 3 -10.18 16.95 5.42
CA PRO A 3 -8.88 16.34 5.15
C PRO A 3 -7.82 17.44 5.11
N GLU A 4 -6.69 17.23 5.76
CA GLU A 4 -5.53 18.11 5.60
C GLU A 4 -5.11 18.07 4.13
N THR A 5 -5.26 19.21 3.45
CA THR A 5 -5.21 19.35 1.98
C THR A 5 -3.80 19.21 1.39
N ASN A 6 -2.80 18.76 2.16
CA ASN A 6 -1.42 18.65 1.70
C ASN A 6 -0.68 17.40 2.19
N SER A 7 -1.37 16.33 2.50
CA SER A 7 -0.79 15.07 2.95
C SER A 7 -0.66 14.09 1.77
N ASP A 8 0.45 13.31 1.75
CA ASP A 8 0.71 12.26 0.76
C ASP A 8 -0.29 11.09 0.84
N VAL A 9 -1.03 11.00 1.95
CA VAL A 9 -2.16 10.09 2.14
C VAL A 9 -3.27 10.82 2.88
N LEU A 10 -4.51 10.70 2.38
CA LEU A 10 -5.69 11.28 3.01
C LEU A 10 -6.40 10.17 3.80
N ILE A 11 -6.65 10.43 5.08
CA ILE A 11 -7.28 9.48 6.01
C ILE A 11 -8.51 10.13 6.61
N PHE A 12 -9.68 9.53 6.37
CA PHE A 12 -10.95 10.05 6.85
C PHE A 12 -11.99 8.94 6.97
N VAL A 13 -13.11 9.22 7.63
CA VAL A 13 -14.24 8.31 7.72
C VAL A 13 -15.40 8.88 6.90
N GLU A 14 -15.96 8.05 6.02
CA GLU A 14 -17.11 8.39 5.18
C GLU A 14 -18.24 7.39 5.50
N GLY A 15 -19.28 7.87 6.18
CA GLY A 15 -20.29 6.98 6.75
C GLY A 15 -19.67 6.03 7.77
N LYS A 16 -19.66 4.73 7.46
CA LYS A 16 -19.04 3.69 8.30
C LYS A 16 -17.77 3.08 7.67
N VAL A 17 -17.20 3.75 6.70
CA VAL A 17 -16.02 3.29 5.98
C VAL A 17 -14.83 4.18 6.32
N GLY A 18 -13.81 3.60 6.91
CA GLY A 18 -12.49 4.23 7.03
C GLY A 18 -11.81 4.27 5.66
N ARG A 19 -11.49 5.45 5.16
CA ARG A 19 -10.94 5.62 3.83
C ARG A 19 -9.48 6.03 3.91
N ILE A 20 -8.64 5.27 3.23
CA ILE A 20 -7.21 5.51 3.03
C ILE A 20 -7.04 5.84 1.56
N ARG A 21 -6.81 7.11 1.24
CA ARG A 21 -6.64 7.57 -0.13
C ARG A 21 -5.21 8.02 -0.37
N LEU A 22 -4.50 7.30 -1.22
CA LEU A 22 -3.14 7.65 -1.62
C LEU A 22 -3.15 8.94 -2.43
N ASN A 23 -2.28 9.91 -2.12
CA ASN A 23 -2.34 11.27 -2.64
C ASN A 23 -0.96 11.82 -3.07
N ARG A 24 -0.14 10.99 -3.75
CA ARG A 24 1.14 11.37 -4.38
C ARG A 24 1.12 11.14 -5.90
N PRO A 25 0.25 11.78 -6.68
CA PRO A 25 0.05 11.44 -8.11
C PRO A 25 1.33 11.61 -8.95
N LYS A 26 2.20 12.57 -8.61
CA LYS A 26 3.48 12.80 -9.31
C LYS A 26 4.46 11.64 -9.18
N ALA A 27 4.37 10.85 -8.10
CA ALA A 27 5.19 9.67 -7.85
C ALA A 27 4.39 8.36 -8.05
N ILE A 28 3.23 8.41 -8.70
CA ILE A 28 2.30 7.27 -8.84
C ILE A 28 2.05 6.64 -7.47
N HIS A 29 1.82 7.47 -6.48
CA HIS A 29 1.53 7.11 -5.10
C HIS A 29 2.56 6.16 -4.46
N ALA A 30 3.84 6.26 -4.86
CA ALA A 30 4.91 5.51 -4.22
C ALA A 30 4.94 5.78 -2.72
N LEU A 31 5.03 4.69 -1.95
CA LEU A 31 4.99 4.72 -0.49
C LEU A 31 6.28 5.30 0.10
N ASN A 32 6.13 6.20 1.04
CA ASN A 32 7.21 6.65 1.90
C ASN A 32 6.92 6.24 3.37
N THR A 33 7.88 6.48 4.26
CA THR A 33 7.78 6.09 5.67
C THR A 33 6.57 6.73 6.35
N ASP A 34 6.32 8.02 6.08
CA ASP A 34 5.22 8.77 6.72
C ASP A 34 3.85 8.26 6.27
N MET A 35 3.70 7.93 4.97
CA MET A 35 2.47 7.29 4.46
C MET A 35 2.22 5.94 5.14
N CYS A 36 3.25 5.09 5.23
CA CYS A 36 3.12 3.77 5.88
C CYS A 36 2.77 3.91 7.36
N ALA A 37 3.38 4.86 8.06
CA ALA A 37 3.06 5.15 9.47
C ALA A 37 1.61 5.63 9.63
N ALA A 38 1.17 6.60 8.82
CA ALA A 38 -0.19 7.12 8.87
C ALA A 38 -1.25 6.05 8.56
N ILE A 39 -0.99 5.16 7.60
CA ILE A 39 -1.87 4.02 7.30
C ILE A 39 -1.95 3.07 8.50
N LEU A 40 -0.80 2.74 9.12
CA LEU A 40 -0.74 1.87 10.29
C LEU A 40 -1.50 2.47 11.48
N ASP A 41 -1.35 3.77 11.73
CA ASP A 41 -2.04 4.49 12.79
C ASP A 41 -3.56 4.52 12.56
N ALA A 42 -4.00 4.75 11.32
CA ALA A 42 -5.41 4.70 10.97
C ALA A 42 -6.02 3.31 11.20
N LEU A 43 -5.35 2.25 10.73
CA LEU A 43 -5.78 0.88 10.96
C LEU A 43 -5.86 0.54 12.45
N THR A 44 -4.90 1.01 13.24
CA THR A 44 -4.87 0.82 14.69
C THR A 44 -6.06 1.52 15.35
N SER A 45 -6.31 2.79 15.00
CA SER A 45 -7.42 3.58 15.54
C SER A 45 -8.79 3.00 15.20
N TRP A 46 -8.96 2.48 13.98
CA TRP A 46 -10.25 1.97 13.51
C TRP A 46 -10.51 0.52 13.90
N ARG A 47 -9.51 -0.20 14.40
CA ARG A 47 -9.64 -1.64 14.72
C ARG A 47 -10.80 -1.94 15.63
N ASP A 48 -10.91 -1.20 16.73
CA ASP A 48 -11.92 -1.39 17.76
C ASP A 48 -13.03 -0.30 17.73
N ASP A 49 -12.96 0.65 16.80
CA ASP A 49 -13.97 1.68 16.62
C ASP A 49 -15.22 1.10 15.98
N THR A 50 -16.32 1.06 16.72
CA THR A 50 -17.62 0.57 16.24
C THR A 50 -18.26 1.48 15.18
N GLY A 51 -17.81 2.72 15.04
CA GLY A 51 -18.23 3.64 13.98
C GLY A 51 -17.64 3.31 12.61
N VAL A 52 -16.59 2.47 12.56
CA VAL A 52 -15.96 2.03 11.31
C VAL A 52 -16.20 0.52 11.14
N GLU A 53 -16.92 0.14 10.10
CA GLU A 53 -17.27 -1.27 9.81
C GLU A 53 -16.39 -1.91 8.73
N ALA A 54 -15.80 -1.09 7.86
CA ALA A 54 -14.93 -1.53 6.77
C ALA A 54 -13.84 -0.50 6.47
N VAL A 55 -12.80 -0.90 5.76
CA VAL A 55 -11.74 -0.01 5.26
C VAL A 55 -11.71 -0.05 3.75
N MET A 56 -11.53 1.11 3.12
CA MET A 56 -11.31 1.25 1.68
C MET A 56 -9.92 1.86 1.45
N ILE A 57 -9.18 1.27 0.52
CA ILE A 57 -7.90 1.81 0.04
C ILE A 57 -8.06 2.14 -1.43
N ASP A 58 -7.87 3.40 -1.78
CA ASP A 58 -7.89 3.91 -3.15
C ASP A 58 -6.81 4.97 -3.38
N HIS A 59 -6.82 5.62 -4.54
CA HIS A 59 -5.95 6.76 -4.84
C HIS A 59 -6.77 7.97 -5.31
N ALA A 60 -6.19 9.16 -5.20
CA ALA A 60 -6.88 10.41 -5.51
C ALA A 60 -7.04 10.60 -7.03
N GLU A 61 -5.92 10.68 -7.74
CA GLU A 61 -5.87 10.91 -9.18
C GLU A 61 -4.59 10.33 -9.77
N GLY A 62 -4.48 10.29 -11.10
CA GLY A 62 -3.27 9.85 -11.77
C GLY A 62 -3.42 8.49 -12.46
N ARG A 63 -2.29 7.95 -12.91
CA ARG A 63 -2.25 6.78 -13.81
C ARG A 63 -2.07 5.43 -13.11
N GLY A 64 -2.16 5.40 -11.80
CA GLY A 64 -1.99 4.15 -11.08
C GLY A 64 -2.33 4.24 -9.61
N PHE A 65 -2.64 3.09 -9.06
CA PHE A 65 -2.97 2.92 -7.65
C PHE A 65 -1.75 3.15 -6.75
N CYS A 66 -0.65 2.40 -6.99
CA CYS A 66 0.59 2.56 -6.23
C CYS A 66 1.75 1.86 -6.95
N ALA A 67 2.84 2.60 -7.18
CA ALA A 67 4.02 2.08 -7.88
C ALA A 67 5.00 1.28 -6.96
N GLY A 68 4.70 1.17 -5.68
CA GLY A 68 5.57 0.50 -4.71
C GLY A 68 6.21 1.44 -3.71
N GLY A 69 7.30 1.04 -3.08
CA GLY A 69 8.10 1.91 -2.21
C GLY A 69 8.84 3.00 -3.01
N ASP A 70 9.15 4.11 -2.36
CA ASP A 70 9.94 5.18 -2.99
C ASP A 70 11.41 4.76 -3.12
N ILE A 71 11.72 4.12 -4.26
CA ILE A 71 13.03 3.54 -4.55
C ILE A 71 14.16 4.58 -4.59
N ARG A 72 13.86 5.87 -4.79
CA ARG A 72 14.87 6.94 -4.76
C ARG A 72 15.43 7.11 -3.36
N VAL A 73 14.53 7.20 -2.37
CA VAL A 73 14.90 7.29 -0.95
C VAL A 73 15.68 6.06 -0.51
N ILE A 74 15.25 4.87 -0.95
CA ILE A 74 15.93 3.60 -0.64
C ILE A 74 17.34 3.58 -1.23
N ALA A 75 17.50 3.98 -2.51
CA ALA A 75 18.79 4.00 -3.20
C ALA A 75 19.75 5.02 -2.59
N GLU A 76 19.28 6.24 -2.32
CA GLU A 76 20.05 7.28 -1.64
C GLU A 76 20.52 6.84 -0.26
N SER A 77 19.64 6.22 0.52
CA SER A 77 19.97 5.65 1.82
C SER A 77 21.02 4.54 1.72
N GLY A 78 20.90 3.68 0.70
CA GLY A 78 21.84 2.58 0.46
C GLY A 78 23.24 3.05 0.05
N ALA A 79 23.36 4.24 -0.53
CA ALA A 79 24.64 4.87 -0.82
C ALA A 79 25.32 5.45 0.44
N GLY A 80 24.60 5.58 1.54
CA GLY A 80 25.07 6.03 2.85
C GLY A 80 25.09 4.89 3.88
N ASP A 81 24.53 5.14 5.07
CA ASP A 81 24.49 4.17 6.18
C ASP A 81 23.31 3.20 6.11
N GLY A 82 22.38 3.39 5.18
CA GLY A 82 21.18 2.57 4.98
C GLY A 82 20.11 2.76 6.06
N SER A 83 20.23 3.71 6.98
CA SER A 83 19.29 3.88 8.11
C SER A 83 17.88 4.19 7.64
N ALA A 84 17.70 5.13 6.73
CA ALA A 84 16.39 5.53 6.23
C ALA A 84 15.67 4.38 5.48
N ALA A 85 16.41 3.57 4.70
CA ALA A 85 15.84 2.39 4.04
C ALA A 85 15.40 1.33 5.07
N ARG A 86 16.21 1.07 6.11
CA ARG A 86 15.83 0.13 7.19
C ARG A 86 14.59 0.60 7.93
N ASP A 87 14.48 1.90 8.21
CA ASP A 87 13.33 2.45 8.90
C ASP A 87 12.07 2.38 8.02
N PHE A 88 12.19 2.68 6.72
CA PHE A 88 11.10 2.50 5.76
C PHE A 88 10.58 1.04 5.76
N PHE A 89 11.45 0.06 5.52
CA PHE A 89 11.03 -1.35 5.48
C PHE A 89 10.45 -1.82 6.81
N ARG A 90 10.98 -1.35 7.95
CA ARG A 90 10.43 -1.68 9.26
C ARG A 90 8.99 -1.20 9.41
N VAL A 91 8.69 0.02 9.01
CA VAL A 91 7.35 0.60 9.11
C VAL A 91 6.42 -0.04 8.09
N GLU A 92 6.87 -0.19 6.84
CA GLU A 92 6.11 -0.83 5.76
C GLU A 92 5.70 -2.25 6.12
N TYR A 93 6.61 -3.08 6.61
CA TYR A 93 6.28 -4.48 6.95
C TYR A 93 5.35 -4.58 8.15
N ARG A 94 5.43 -3.67 9.10
CA ARG A 94 4.44 -3.59 10.19
C ARG A 94 3.07 -3.20 9.67
N MET A 95 2.99 -2.26 8.77
CA MET A 95 1.74 -1.88 8.10
C MET A 95 1.17 -3.05 7.29
N ASN A 96 1.99 -3.75 6.50
CA ASN A 96 1.56 -4.92 5.74
C ASN A 96 1.04 -6.04 6.65
N HIS A 97 1.71 -6.30 7.78
CA HIS A 97 1.23 -7.25 8.78
C HIS A 97 -0.11 -6.83 9.38
N ALA A 98 -0.29 -5.55 9.70
CA ALA A 98 -1.55 -5.03 10.21
C ALA A 98 -2.69 -5.20 9.19
N LEU A 99 -2.44 -4.94 7.90
CA LEU A 99 -3.39 -5.17 6.81
C LEU A 99 -3.76 -6.66 6.70
N PHE A 100 -2.76 -7.54 6.72
CA PHE A 100 -2.96 -8.99 6.58
C PHE A 100 -3.75 -9.60 7.73
N THR A 101 -3.58 -9.09 8.95
CA THR A 101 -4.25 -9.57 10.16
C THR A 101 -5.45 -8.72 10.57
N TYR A 102 -5.93 -7.85 9.66
CA TYR A 102 -6.99 -6.92 9.99
C TYR A 102 -8.33 -7.62 10.18
N VAL A 103 -9.04 -7.25 11.25
CA VAL A 103 -10.29 -7.93 11.66
C VAL A 103 -11.52 -7.49 10.89
N LYS A 104 -11.50 -6.28 10.29
CA LYS A 104 -12.60 -5.75 9.48
C LYS A 104 -12.31 -5.96 7.99
N PRO A 105 -13.34 -6.05 7.14
CA PRO A 105 -13.12 -6.18 5.70
C PRO A 105 -12.41 -4.97 5.13
N ILE A 106 -11.41 -5.23 4.30
CA ILE A 106 -10.69 -4.22 3.50
C ILE A 106 -11.08 -4.40 2.04
N VAL A 107 -11.34 -3.29 1.36
CA VAL A 107 -11.55 -3.22 -0.09
C VAL A 107 -10.43 -2.38 -0.70
N ALA A 108 -9.71 -2.92 -1.68
CA ALA A 108 -8.69 -2.20 -2.43
C ALA A 108 -9.15 -1.95 -3.86
N PHE A 109 -9.17 -0.67 -4.29
CA PHE A 109 -9.46 -0.27 -5.67
C PHE A 109 -8.15 -0.05 -6.43
N MET A 110 -7.76 -1.05 -7.23
CA MET A 110 -6.47 -1.09 -7.92
C MET A 110 -6.61 -0.58 -9.36
N ASP A 111 -7.00 0.67 -9.57
CA ASP A 111 -7.04 1.23 -10.91
C ASP A 111 -5.64 1.64 -11.38
N GLY A 112 -5.21 1.15 -12.55
CA GLY A 112 -3.91 1.46 -13.13
C GLY A 112 -2.73 0.69 -12.51
N ILE A 113 -1.55 1.34 -12.41
CA ILE A 113 -0.30 0.71 -11.95
C ILE A 113 -0.41 0.28 -10.49
N THR A 114 -0.18 -1.00 -10.22
CA THR A 114 -0.18 -1.63 -8.90
C THR A 114 1.05 -2.53 -8.79
N MET A 115 2.14 -2.03 -8.22
CA MET A 115 3.44 -2.72 -8.24
C MET A 115 4.11 -2.71 -6.87
N GLY A 116 4.93 -3.71 -6.59
CA GLY A 116 5.75 -3.78 -5.38
C GLY A 116 4.95 -3.56 -4.10
N GLY A 117 5.29 -2.54 -3.29
CA GLY A 117 4.52 -2.15 -2.11
C GLY A 117 3.04 -1.87 -2.39
N GLY A 118 2.66 -1.47 -3.62
CA GLY A 118 1.25 -1.36 -4.05
C GLY A 118 0.54 -2.71 -4.06
N VAL A 119 1.24 -3.79 -4.43
CA VAL A 119 0.75 -5.16 -4.26
C VAL A 119 0.66 -5.48 -2.76
N GLY A 120 1.67 -5.09 -1.97
CA GLY A 120 1.71 -5.31 -0.52
C GLY A 120 0.52 -4.73 0.23
N ILE A 121 0.01 -3.55 -0.16
CA ILE A 121 -1.16 -2.92 0.48
C ILE A 121 -2.50 -3.39 -0.09
N SER A 122 -2.53 -3.98 -1.28
CA SER A 122 -3.77 -4.44 -1.92
C SER A 122 -4.04 -5.94 -1.73
N GLN A 123 -3.02 -6.79 -1.77
CA GLN A 123 -3.19 -8.25 -1.67
C GLN A 123 -3.80 -8.74 -0.35
N PRO A 124 -3.52 -8.13 0.82
CA PRO A 124 -4.19 -8.48 2.05
C PRO A 124 -5.69 -8.16 2.07
N ALA A 125 -6.16 -7.28 1.19
CA ALA A 125 -7.56 -6.89 1.15
C ALA A 125 -8.48 -8.09 0.87
N LYS A 126 -9.58 -8.16 1.61
CA LYS A 126 -10.62 -9.19 1.41
C LYS A 126 -11.25 -9.08 0.01
N TYR A 127 -11.43 -7.86 -0.47
CA TYR A 127 -11.96 -7.57 -1.79
C TYR A 127 -10.98 -6.70 -2.56
N ARG A 128 -10.59 -7.15 -3.74
CA ARG A 128 -9.73 -6.42 -4.68
C ARG A 128 -10.53 -6.13 -5.93
N VAL A 129 -10.66 -4.85 -6.25
CA VAL A 129 -11.35 -4.38 -7.44
C VAL A 129 -10.28 -3.95 -8.44
N ALA A 130 -10.15 -4.72 -9.52
CA ALA A 130 -9.32 -4.38 -10.66
C ALA A 130 -10.19 -3.75 -11.74
N THR A 131 -9.59 -2.86 -12.53
CA THR A 131 -10.19 -2.26 -13.71
C THR A 131 -9.44 -2.71 -14.96
N GLU A 132 -9.92 -2.34 -16.12
CA GLU A 132 -9.24 -2.56 -17.40
C GLU A 132 -7.86 -1.88 -17.49
N ASN A 133 -7.60 -0.89 -16.62
CA ASN A 133 -6.32 -0.18 -16.55
C ASN A 133 -5.31 -0.87 -15.63
N THR A 134 -5.75 -1.83 -14.82
CA THR A 134 -4.89 -2.46 -13.79
C THR A 134 -3.68 -3.17 -14.41
N LYS A 135 -2.50 -2.79 -13.95
CA LYS A 135 -1.21 -3.42 -14.30
C LYS A 135 -0.52 -3.85 -13.03
N LEU A 136 -0.68 -5.13 -12.67
CA LEU A 136 -0.12 -5.70 -11.46
C LEU A 136 1.20 -6.41 -11.77
N ALA A 137 2.25 -6.08 -11.00
CA ALA A 137 3.55 -6.75 -11.09
C ALA A 137 4.35 -6.64 -9.77
N MET A 138 5.28 -7.58 -9.61
CA MET A 138 6.36 -7.50 -8.62
C MET A 138 7.69 -7.39 -9.39
N PRO A 139 8.08 -6.16 -9.84
CA PRO A 139 9.20 -5.95 -10.76
C PRO A 139 10.56 -5.81 -10.06
N GLU A 140 10.67 -6.12 -8.78
CA GLU A 140 11.82 -5.83 -7.91
C GLU A 140 13.12 -6.41 -8.45
N THR A 141 13.08 -7.58 -9.07
CA THR A 141 14.30 -8.22 -9.64
C THR A 141 14.92 -7.40 -10.76
N GLY A 142 14.13 -6.56 -11.45
CA GLY A 142 14.62 -5.63 -12.47
C GLY A 142 15.47 -4.50 -11.93
N ILE A 143 15.44 -4.26 -10.61
CA ILE A 143 16.22 -3.21 -9.93
C ILE A 143 17.15 -3.77 -8.86
N GLY A 144 17.41 -5.09 -8.87
CA GLY A 144 18.32 -5.73 -7.92
C GLY A 144 17.74 -5.98 -6.53
N LEU A 145 16.43 -5.87 -6.37
CA LEU A 145 15.72 -6.27 -5.16
C LEU A 145 15.00 -7.61 -5.38
N PHE A 146 14.43 -8.19 -4.33
CA PHE A 146 13.56 -9.36 -4.42
C PHE A 146 12.10 -8.97 -4.17
N PRO A 147 11.11 -9.70 -4.72
CA PRO A 147 9.69 -9.49 -4.40
C PRO A 147 9.43 -9.76 -2.92
N ASP A 148 9.23 -8.70 -2.17
CA ASP A 148 8.94 -8.71 -0.73
C ASP A 148 7.43 -8.56 -0.45
N VAL A 149 7.02 -7.90 0.61
CA VAL A 149 5.64 -7.57 1.02
C VAL A 149 4.64 -8.73 0.85
N GLY A 150 5.12 -9.97 0.97
CA GLY A 150 4.30 -11.17 0.77
C GLY A 150 4.21 -11.65 -0.69
N GLY A 151 4.89 -11.01 -1.64
CA GLY A 151 4.82 -11.31 -3.07
C GLY A 151 5.10 -12.77 -3.38
N GLY A 152 6.17 -13.35 -2.85
CA GLY A 152 6.51 -14.76 -3.05
C GLY A 152 5.45 -15.72 -2.51
N TRP A 153 4.78 -15.37 -1.41
CA TRP A 153 3.69 -16.15 -0.84
C TRP A 153 2.42 -16.08 -1.69
N TYR A 154 2.02 -14.88 -2.13
CA TYR A 154 0.83 -14.70 -2.94
C TYR A 154 0.99 -15.34 -4.33
N LEU A 155 2.05 -14.97 -5.04
CA LEU A 155 2.26 -15.40 -6.42
C LEU A 155 2.37 -16.92 -6.55
N SER A 156 3.06 -17.57 -5.61
CA SER A 156 3.21 -19.03 -5.62
C SER A 156 1.91 -19.81 -5.36
N ARG A 157 0.84 -19.14 -4.90
CA ARG A 157 -0.45 -19.75 -4.56
C ARG A 157 -1.59 -19.37 -5.49
N LEU A 158 -1.31 -18.57 -6.50
CA LEU A 158 -2.31 -18.24 -7.51
C LEU A 158 -2.62 -19.47 -8.38
N PRO A 159 -3.89 -19.64 -8.80
CA PRO A 159 -4.30 -20.79 -9.61
C PRO A 159 -3.60 -20.79 -10.97
N GLY A 160 -3.32 -21.98 -11.50
CA GLY A 160 -2.62 -22.14 -12.76
C GLY A 160 -1.18 -21.63 -12.68
N ARG A 161 -0.75 -20.85 -13.67
CA ARG A 161 0.59 -20.25 -13.76
C ARG A 161 0.58 -18.72 -13.77
N ILE A 162 -0.49 -18.12 -13.28
CA ILE A 162 -0.65 -16.65 -13.31
C ILE A 162 0.42 -15.93 -12.48
N GLY A 163 0.93 -16.58 -11.45
CA GLY A 163 1.95 -16.01 -10.57
C GLY A 163 3.40 -16.28 -10.95
N GLN A 164 3.64 -16.87 -12.10
CA GLN A 164 4.99 -17.21 -12.60
C GLN A 164 5.51 -16.15 -13.58
#